data_5c567c141d0caabc0c2e22be543fb879
#
_entry.id   5c567c141d0caabc0c2e22be543fb879
#
_cell.length_a   1.000
_cell.length_b   1.000
_cell.length_c   1.000
_cell.angle_alpha   90.00
_cell.angle_beta   90.00
_cell.angle_gamma   90.00
#
_symmetry.space_group_name_H-M   'P 1'
#
loop_
_entity.id
_entity.type
_entity.pdbx_description
1 polymer ?
#
loop_
_entity_poly.entity_id
_entity_poly.type
_entity_poly.pdbx_seq_one_letter_code
_entity_poly.pdbx_strand_id
1 'polypeptide(L)'
;MESGSRWISNARCAAEDPRTFAVFLATRGRDGAVAVRRARDELAHRQDVFSHDALAWALARQGELSAAADAMQCALAERTQDARLFLHAGEIVRLMGRRDEAASFFEKAQAASGTLTPSERTLLQRGRRELISIVVTQIQP
;
A
#
# COMPACT_ATOMS: atom_id res chain seq x y z
N MET A 1 23.49 27.03 2.31
CA MET A 1 24.15 25.80 1.84
C MET A 1 23.94 24.60 2.74
N GLU A 2 23.45 24.75 3.96
CA GLU A 2 23.16 23.62 4.87
C GLU A 2 21.88 22.85 4.52
N SER A 3 20.93 23.44 3.80
CA SER A 3 19.70 22.77 3.35
C SER A 3 19.94 21.67 2.30
N GLY A 4 21.01 21.78 1.50
CA GLY A 4 21.37 20.79 0.49
C GLY A 4 21.90 19.47 1.08
N SER A 5 22.65 19.52 2.21
CA SER A 5 23.19 18.31 2.85
C SER A 5 22.14 17.52 3.61
N ARG A 6 21.09 18.16 4.12
CA ARG A 6 19.95 17.50 4.79
C ARG A 6 19.10 16.70 3.79
N TRP A 7 18.88 17.23 2.60
CA TRP A 7 18.16 16.54 1.53
C TRP A 7 18.93 15.32 1.02
N ILE A 8 20.24 15.47 0.87
CA ILE A 8 21.12 14.36 0.43
C ILE A 8 21.21 13.29 1.52
N SER A 9 21.23 13.68 2.79
CA SER A 9 21.22 12.74 3.92
C SER A 9 19.91 11.95 4.01
N ASN A 10 18.76 12.62 3.85
CA ASN A 10 17.46 11.96 3.85
C ASN A 10 17.26 11.06 2.62
N ALA A 11 17.77 11.48 1.46
CA ALA A 11 17.75 10.66 0.26
C ALA A 11 18.67 9.43 0.38
N ARG A 12 19.80 9.55 1.09
CA ARG A 12 20.68 8.43 1.37
C ARG A 12 20.04 7.45 2.36
N CYS A 13 19.44 7.94 3.44
CA CYS A 13 18.73 7.07 4.39
C CYS A 13 17.55 6.35 3.74
N ALA A 14 16.80 7.04 2.88
CA ALA A 14 15.73 6.43 2.10
C ALA A 14 16.26 5.43 1.05
N ALA A 15 17.47 5.65 0.54
CA ALA A 15 18.13 4.72 -0.39
C ALA A 15 18.75 3.52 0.33
N GLU A 16 19.03 3.63 1.63
CA GLU A 16 19.54 2.55 2.46
C GLU A 16 18.45 1.57 2.94
N ASP A 17 17.18 2.00 2.92
CA ASP A 17 16.02 1.10 3.11
C ASP A 17 15.13 1.09 1.86
N PRO A 18 15.41 0.20 0.90
CA PRO A 18 14.68 0.12 -0.37
C PRO A 18 13.17 -0.09 -0.20
N ARG A 19 12.75 -0.77 0.86
CA ARG A 19 11.35 -1.03 1.17
C ARG A 19 10.59 0.24 1.53
N THR A 20 11.09 1.02 2.47
CA THR A 20 10.48 2.31 2.88
C THR A 20 10.44 3.28 1.70
N PHE A 21 11.49 3.31 0.89
CA PHE A 21 11.55 4.13 -0.30
C PHE A 21 10.54 3.69 -1.37
N ALA A 22 10.37 2.39 -1.58
CA ALA A 22 9.39 1.85 -2.51
C ALA A 22 7.96 2.21 -2.11
N VAL A 23 7.60 2.07 -0.84
CA VAL A 23 6.29 2.46 -0.31
C VAL A 23 6.06 3.97 -0.45
N PHE A 24 7.07 4.77 -0.16
CA PHE A 24 7.00 6.22 -0.29
C PHE A 24 6.73 6.66 -1.73
N LEU A 25 7.47 6.12 -2.70
CA LEU A 25 7.28 6.42 -4.13
C LEU A 25 5.91 5.95 -4.61
N ALA A 26 5.50 4.74 -4.24
CA ALA A 26 4.22 4.19 -4.62
C ALA A 26 3.06 5.03 -4.07
N THR A 27 3.13 5.44 -2.81
CA THR A 27 2.09 6.27 -2.17
C THR A 27 1.94 7.63 -2.85
N ARG A 28 3.03 8.21 -3.32
CA ARG A 28 3.00 9.50 -4.03
C ARG A 28 2.65 9.38 -5.51
N GLY A 29 2.57 8.17 -6.06
CA GLY A 29 2.26 7.95 -7.47
C GLY A 29 3.33 8.44 -8.42
N ARG A 30 4.58 8.59 -7.95
CA ARG A 30 5.73 8.99 -8.74
C ARG A 30 6.67 7.84 -8.94
N ASP A 31 7.31 7.78 -10.11
CA ASP A 31 8.36 6.82 -10.43
C ASP A 31 7.99 5.36 -10.08
N GLY A 32 6.79 4.96 -10.47
CA GLY A 32 6.24 3.66 -10.10
C GLY A 32 7.10 2.48 -10.54
N ALA A 33 7.74 2.55 -11.71
CA ALA A 33 8.69 1.53 -12.14
C ALA A 33 9.91 1.45 -11.22
N VAL A 34 10.37 2.57 -10.69
CA VAL A 34 11.45 2.62 -9.69
C VAL A 34 10.99 2.01 -8.38
N ALA A 35 9.75 2.32 -7.94
CA ALA A 35 9.17 1.74 -6.73
C ALA A 35 9.09 0.21 -6.80
N VAL A 36 8.61 -0.34 -7.91
CA VAL A 36 8.56 -1.80 -8.13
C VAL A 36 9.95 -2.41 -8.13
N ARG A 37 10.90 -1.82 -8.82
CA ARG A 37 12.28 -2.31 -8.86
C ARG A 37 12.92 -2.35 -7.48
N ARG A 38 12.78 -1.27 -6.71
CA ARG A 38 13.31 -1.20 -5.33
C ARG A 38 12.66 -2.23 -4.42
N ALA A 39 11.36 -2.44 -4.55
CA ALA A 39 10.66 -3.45 -3.76
C ALA A 39 11.12 -4.87 -4.13
N ARG A 40 11.35 -5.15 -5.40
CA ARG A 40 11.91 -6.43 -5.85
C ARG A 40 13.33 -6.66 -5.37
N ASP A 41 14.18 -5.64 -5.42
CA ASP A 41 15.56 -5.71 -4.91
C ASP A 41 15.57 -6.03 -3.42
N GLU A 42 14.70 -5.38 -2.64
CA GLU A 42 14.56 -5.68 -1.21
C GLU A 42 14.10 -7.11 -0.97
N LEU A 43 13.09 -7.57 -1.72
CA LEU A 43 12.54 -8.92 -1.57
C LEU A 43 13.57 -10.00 -1.90
N ALA A 44 14.54 -9.73 -2.78
CA ALA A 44 15.63 -10.64 -3.08
C ALA A 44 16.57 -10.88 -1.88
N HIS A 45 16.64 -9.92 -0.95
CA HIS A 45 17.49 -9.98 0.24
C HIS A 45 16.70 -10.30 1.51
N ARG A 46 15.41 -9.95 1.55
CA ARG A 46 14.58 -10.02 2.75
C ARG A 46 13.15 -10.36 2.38
N GLN A 47 12.74 -11.59 2.68
CA GLN A 47 11.40 -12.10 2.36
C GLN A 47 10.49 -12.05 3.59
N ASP A 48 10.28 -10.87 4.14
CA ASP A 48 9.34 -10.67 5.25
C ASP A 48 8.01 -10.08 4.76
N VAL A 49 7.03 -10.03 5.67
CA VAL A 49 5.68 -9.50 5.43
C VAL A 49 5.72 -8.10 4.81
N PHE A 50 6.55 -7.22 5.35
CA PHE A 50 6.60 -5.83 4.92
C PHE A 50 7.29 -5.65 3.57
N SER A 51 8.22 -6.53 3.22
CA SER A 51 8.83 -6.54 1.89
C SER A 51 7.85 -7.00 0.82
N HIS A 52 7.04 -8.00 1.11
CA HIS A 52 5.94 -8.42 0.24
C HIS A 52 4.85 -7.36 0.11
N ASP A 53 4.47 -6.69 1.20
CA ASP A 53 3.52 -5.58 1.20
C ASP A 53 4.02 -4.41 0.34
N ALA A 54 5.27 -4.02 0.48
CA ALA A 54 5.87 -2.94 -0.31
C ALA A 54 5.82 -3.25 -1.82
N LEU A 55 6.11 -4.49 -2.21
CA LEU A 55 6.01 -4.91 -3.61
C LEU A 55 4.56 -4.91 -4.09
N ALA A 56 3.64 -5.46 -3.31
CA ALA A 56 2.22 -5.49 -3.64
C ALA A 56 1.67 -4.07 -3.85
N TRP A 57 2.00 -3.15 -2.96
CA TRP A 57 1.57 -1.76 -3.06
C TRP A 57 2.16 -1.05 -4.28
N ALA A 58 3.45 -1.23 -4.55
CA ALA A 58 4.11 -0.66 -5.72
C ALA A 58 3.49 -1.18 -7.04
N LEU A 59 3.21 -2.48 -7.12
CA LEU A 59 2.54 -3.09 -8.27
C LEU A 59 1.11 -2.57 -8.47
N ALA A 60 0.35 -2.44 -7.39
CA ALA A 60 -1.00 -1.90 -7.43
C ALA A 60 -1.04 -0.47 -7.96
N ARG A 61 -0.09 0.36 -7.55
CA ARG A 61 0.04 1.75 -8.01
C ARG A 61 0.45 1.86 -9.48
N GLN A 62 1.03 0.80 -10.05
CA GLN A 62 1.31 0.67 -11.49
C GLN A 62 0.12 0.11 -12.28
N GLY A 63 -0.96 -0.29 -11.61
CA GLY A 63 -2.09 -0.94 -12.25
C GLY A 63 -1.91 -2.43 -12.52
N GLU A 64 -0.81 -3.04 -12.07
CA GLU A 64 -0.54 -4.47 -12.18
C GLU A 64 -1.25 -5.24 -11.05
N LEU A 65 -2.58 -5.26 -11.09
CA LEU A 65 -3.41 -5.72 -9.98
C LEU A 65 -3.29 -7.21 -9.69
N SER A 66 -3.16 -8.05 -10.71
CA SER A 66 -3.00 -9.50 -10.53
C SER A 66 -1.70 -9.83 -9.80
N ALA A 67 -0.58 -9.24 -10.24
CA ALA A 67 0.72 -9.41 -9.59
C ALA A 67 0.72 -8.80 -8.18
N ALA A 68 0.03 -7.68 -7.98
CA ALA A 68 -0.13 -7.07 -6.67
C ALA A 68 -0.89 -7.99 -5.70
N ALA A 69 -1.97 -8.63 -6.16
CA ALA A 69 -2.73 -9.56 -5.35
C ALA A 69 -1.89 -10.79 -4.96
N ASP A 70 -1.10 -11.33 -5.87
CA ASP A 70 -0.20 -12.46 -5.58
C ASP A 70 0.84 -12.09 -4.51
N ALA A 71 1.48 -10.93 -4.65
CA ALA A 71 2.42 -10.43 -3.65
C ALA A 71 1.74 -10.18 -2.29
N MET A 72 0.52 -9.64 -2.30
CA MET A 72 -0.25 -9.40 -1.08
C MET A 72 -0.64 -10.70 -0.38
N GLN A 73 -0.95 -11.77 -1.09
CA GLN A 73 -1.19 -13.09 -0.49
C GLN A 73 0.02 -13.57 0.29
N CYS A 74 1.23 -13.37 -0.23
CA CYS A 74 2.47 -13.70 0.50
C CYS A 74 2.60 -12.87 1.77
N ALA A 75 2.28 -11.56 1.71
CA ALA A 75 2.30 -10.69 2.88
C ALA A 75 1.29 -11.10 3.95
N LEU A 76 0.11 -11.56 3.55
CA LEU A 76 -0.97 -11.97 4.47
C LEU A 76 -0.79 -13.38 5.03
N ALA A 77 0.09 -14.20 4.47
CA ALA A 77 0.25 -15.61 4.84
C ALA A 77 0.67 -15.80 6.31
N GLU A 78 1.44 -14.88 6.86
CA GLU A 78 1.90 -14.93 8.27
C GLU A 78 0.87 -14.38 9.26
N ARG A 79 -0.31 -13.93 8.80
CA ARG A 79 -1.40 -13.40 9.63
C ARG A 79 -1.01 -12.23 10.53
N THR A 80 -0.06 -11.42 10.12
CA THR A 80 0.35 -10.22 10.84
C THR A 80 -0.81 -9.22 10.92
N GLN A 81 -1.10 -8.72 12.12
CA GLN A 81 -2.16 -7.75 12.38
C GLN A 81 -1.59 -6.33 12.29
N ASP A 82 -1.59 -5.76 11.09
CA ASP A 82 -1.05 -4.43 10.82
C ASP A 82 -2.03 -3.62 9.99
N ALA A 83 -2.33 -2.40 10.43
CA ALA A 83 -3.32 -1.54 9.79
C ALA A 83 -2.94 -1.12 8.37
N ARG A 84 -1.67 -0.86 8.11
CA ARG A 84 -1.18 -0.51 6.77
C ARG A 84 -1.31 -1.69 5.82
N LEU A 85 -0.95 -2.88 6.29
CA LEU A 85 -1.10 -4.11 5.52
C LEU A 85 -2.56 -4.31 5.09
N PHE A 86 -3.50 -4.16 6.01
CA PHE A 86 -4.93 -4.26 5.72
C PHE A 86 -5.42 -3.15 4.78
N LEU A 87 -4.92 -1.92 4.95
CA LEU A 87 -5.23 -0.80 4.06
C LEU A 87 -4.81 -1.10 2.62
N HIS A 88 -3.56 -1.55 2.42
CA HIS A 88 -3.05 -1.91 1.10
C HIS A 88 -3.82 -3.08 0.49
N ALA A 89 -4.09 -4.13 1.28
CA ALA A 89 -4.90 -5.27 0.83
C ALA A 89 -6.30 -4.83 0.40
N GLY A 90 -6.95 -3.99 1.21
CA GLY A 90 -8.27 -3.44 0.89
C GLY A 90 -8.29 -2.64 -0.41
N GLU A 91 -7.31 -1.77 -0.62
CA GLU A 91 -7.20 -1.00 -1.87
C GLU A 91 -6.97 -1.89 -3.10
N ILE A 92 -6.10 -2.90 -2.99
CA ILE A 92 -5.82 -3.83 -4.10
C ILE A 92 -7.11 -4.56 -4.51
N VAL A 93 -7.83 -5.17 -3.57
CA VAL A 93 -9.05 -5.92 -3.90
C VAL A 93 -10.19 -4.99 -4.31
N ARG A 94 -10.25 -3.76 -3.79
CA ARG A 94 -11.21 -2.74 -4.26
C ARG A 94 -10.98 -2.41 -5.73
N LEU A 95 -9.76 -2.18 -6.14
CA LEU A 95 -9.39 -1.90 -7.53
C LEU A 95 -9.69 -3.09 -8.46
N MET A 96 -9.68 -4.31 -7.92
CA MET A 96 -10.09 -5.52 -8.65
C MET A 96 -11.61 -5.74 -8.69
N GLY A 97 -12.39 -4.86 -8.07
CA GLY A 97 -13.85 -4.97 -8.01
C GLY A 97 -14.38 -5.93 -6.93
N ARG A 98 -13.55 -6.44 -6.04
CA ARG A 98 -13.92 -7.35 -4.95
C ARG A 98 -14.35 -6.56 -3.71
N ARG A 99 -15.57 -6.08 -3.73
CA ARG A 99 -16.08 -5.06 -2.78
C ARG A 99 -16.22 -5.58 -1.36
N ASP A 100 -16.74 -6.78 -1.17
CA ASP A 100 -16.96 -7.37 0.16
C ASP A 100 -15.63 -7.66 0.86
N GLU A 101 -14.64 -8.16 0.11
CA GLU A 101 -13.29 -8.36 0.62
C GLU A 101 -12.65 -7.01 0.99
N ALA A 102 -12.81 -5.99 0.16
CA ALA A 102 -12.29 -4.65 0.43
C ALA A 102 -12.90 -4.07 1.71
N ALA A 103 -14.21 -4.18 1.89
CA ALA A 103 -14.89 -3.73 3.09
C ALA A 103 -14.35 -4.40 4.35
N SER A 104 -14.13 -5.72 4.30
CA SER A 104 -13.57 -6.49 5.40
C SER A 104 -12.15 -6.02 5.77
N PHE A 105 -11.28 -5.80 4.78
CA PHE A 105 -9.92 -5.29 5.03
C PHE A 105 -9.95 -3.87 5.59
N PHE A 106 -10.79 -3.00 5.07
CA PHE A 106 -10.90 -1.62 5.57
C PHE A 106 -11.44 -1.55 7.01
N GLU A 107 -12.33 -2.45 7.40
CA GLU A 107 -12.76 -2.57 8.80
C GLU A 107 -11.61 -2.96 9.72
N LYS A 108 -10.79 -3.91 9.32
CA LYS A 108 -9.57 -4.31 10.06
C LYS A 108 -8.58 -3.16 10.16
N ALA A 109 -8.35 -2.43 9.06
CA ALA A 109 -7.49 -1.25 9.07
C ALA A 109 -8.03 -0.15 9.97
N GLN A 110 -9.35 0.09 9.96
CA GLN A 110 -10.01 1.08 10.81
C GLN A 110 -9.86 0.74 12.30
N ALA A 111 -9.99 -0.53 12.66
CA ALA A 111 -9.85 -0.98 14.05
C ALA A 111 -8.44 -0.68 14.63
N ALA A 112 -7.41 -0.65 13.78
CA ALA A 112 -6.03 -0.36 14.17
C ALA A 112 -5.52 0.98 13.59
N SER A 113 -6.39 1.89 13.21
CA SER A 113 -6.08 3.13 12.49
C SER A 113 -5.18 4.10 13.25
N GLY A 114 -5.01 3.93 14.56
CA GLY A 114 -4.10 4.73 15.36
C GLY A 114 -2.63 4.63 14.94
N THR A 115 -2.24 3.55 14.27
CA THR A 115 -0.89 3.35 13.76
C THR A 115 -0.67 3.91 12.35
N LEU A 116 -1.74 4.32 11.67
CA LEU A 116 -1.67 4.90 10.34
C LEU A 116 -1.23 6.36 10.37
N THR A 117 -0.46 6.77 9.37
CA THR A 117 -0.15 8.18 9.14
C THR A 117 -1.42 8.96 8.73
N PRO A 118 -1.44 10.30 8.83
CA PRO A 118 -2.58 11.10 8.37
C PRO A 118 -2.95 10.85 6.89
N SER A 119 -1.98 10.69 6.00
CA SER A 119 -2.22 10.41 4.58
C SER A 119 -2.80 9.00 4.37
N GLU A 120 -2.35 8.01 5.13
CA GLU A 120 -2.91 6.66 5.10
C GLU A 120 -4.34 6.63 5.62
N ARG A 121 -4.65 7.36 6.70
CA ARG A 121 -6.03 7.52 7.18
C ARG A 121 -6.94 8.17 6.14
N THR A 122 -6.45 9.18 5.42
CA THR A 122 -7.18 9.81 4.33
C THR A 122 -7.46 8.81 3.20
N LEU A 123 -6.49 8.00 2.84
CA LEU A 123 -6.64 6.94 1.83
C LEU A 123 -7.71 5.92 2.27
N LEU A 124 -7.67 5.47 3.52
CA LEU A 124 -8.66 4.57 4.10
C LEU A 124 -10.08 5.14 4.02
N GLN A 125 -10.29 6.38 4.43
CA GLN A 125 -11.59 7.02 4.41
C GLN A 125 -12.12 7.18 2.97
N ARG A 126 -11.25 7.51 2.03
CA ARG A 126 -11.62 7.60 0.62
C ARG A 126 -12.06 6.24 0.07
N GLY A 127 -11.29 5.19 0.31
CA GLY A 127 -11.63 3.83 -0.13
C GLY A 127 -12.98 3.36 0.42
N ARG A 128 -13.23 3.61 1.70
CA ARG A 128 -14.52 3.27 2.35
C ARG A 128 -15.69 4.04 1.72
N ARG A 129 -15.52 5.34 1.46
CA ARG A 129 -16.57 6.16 0.82
C ARG A 129 -16.89 5.69 -0.59
N GLU A 130 -15.88 5.33 -1.37
CA GLU A 130 -16.08 4.83 -2.74
C GLU A 130 -16.89 3.52 -2.76
N LEU A 131 -16.70 2.63 -1.79
CA LEU A 131 -17.52 1.43 -1.67
C LEU A 131 -18.99 1.76 -1.40
N ILE A 132 -19.28 2.74 -0.56
CA ILE A 132 -20.65 3.17 -0.21
C ILE A 132 -21.32 3.83 -1.43
N SER A 133 -20.61 4.70 -2.14
CA SER A 133 -21.17 5.45 -3.28
C SER A 133 -21.67 4.53 -4.39
N ILE A 134 -20.99 3.44 -4.66
CA ILE A 134 -21.41 2.48 -5.70
C ILE A 134 -22.67 1.72 -5.27
N VAL A 135 -22.82 1.38 -3.98
CA VAL A 135 -24.04 0.74 -3.46
C VAL A 135 -25.25 1.64 -3.69
N VAL A 136 -25.12 2.93 -3.38
CA VAL A 136 -26.22 3.91 -3.58
C VAL A 136 -26.61 4.02 -5.06
N THR A 137 -25.65 3.99 -5.97
CA THR A 137 -25.94 4.09 -7.42
C THR A 137 -26.64 2.83 -7.96
N GLN A 138 -26.43 1.65 -7.36
CA GLN A 138 -27.10 0.41 -7.77
C GLN A 138 -28.50 0.24 -7.19
N ILE A 139 -28.89 0.99 -6.20
CA ILE A 139 -30.19 0.92 -5.53
C ILE A 139 -31.22 1.90 -6.15
N GLN A 140 -30.79 2.86 -6.93
CA GLN A 140 -31.72 3.77 -7.63
C GLN A 140 -32.33 3.06 -8.84
N PRO A 141 -33.69 2.98 -8.91
CA PRO A 141 -34.41 2.38 -10.04
C PRO A 141 -34.27 3.23 -11.31
#